data_cb44fcaee7af49d1d74e6028e47318ec
#
_entry.id   cb44fcaee7af49d1d74e6028e47318ec
#
_cell.length_a   1.000
_cell.length_b   1.000
_cell.length_c   1.000
_cell.angle_alpha   90.00
_cell.angle_beta   90.00
_cell.angle_gamma   90.00
#
_symmetry.space_group_name_H-M   'P 1'
#
loop_
_entity.id
_entity.type
_entity.pdbx_description
1 polymer ?
#
loop_
_entity_poly.entity_id
_entity_poly.type
_entity_poly.pdbx_seq_one_letter_code
_entity_poly.pdbx_strand_id
1 'polypeptide(L)'
;ESDDFDRRFGGLARLYGAKGATRIQRSHAVVVGIGGVGSWTAEAFARSGVSEMTLIDLDHIAPSNVNRQIHATSATFGQAKVLAMRDRIAFINPACKVHVIDDFLSPENLGASLDPLLARLGDGTTLAVVDACDQVRAKVALAAWARDNPVTFIAVGAAGGKRLAHRVDCADIGLITHDPLVAQMRYQLRRHHGAA
;
A
#
# COMPACT_ATOMS: atom_id res chain seq x y z
N GLU A 1 12.51 10.79 -22.32
CA GLU A 1 11.77 10.29 -21.11
C GLU A 1 11.31 8.84 -21.30
N SER A 2 10.76 8.43 -22.47
CA SER A 2 10.33 7.04 -22.70
C SER A 2 11.49 6.03 -22.66
N ASP A 3 12.65 6.39 -23.18
CA ASP A 3 13.83 5.49 -23.22
C ASP A 3 14.37 5.15 -21.82
N ASP A 4 14.37 6.10 -20.89
CA ASP A 4 14.82 5.85 -19.51
C ASP A 4 13.80 4.96 -18.74
N PHE A 5 12.51 5.15 -18.98
CA PHE A 5 11.47 4.30 -18.37
C PHE A 5 11.61 2.83 -18.84
N ASP A 6 11.77 2.61 -20.15
CA ASP A 6 11.92 1.27 -20.69
C ASP A 6 13.22 0.59 -20.23
N ARG A 7 14.29 1.34 -20.06
CA ARG A 7 15.55 0.84 -19.50
C ARG A 7 15.41 0.42 -18.04
N ARG A 8 14.62 1.15 -17.22
CA ARG A 8 14.38 0.83 -15.81
C ARG A 8 13.39 -0.32 -15.64
N PHE A 9 12.28 -0.31 -16.36
CA PHE A 9 11.11 -1.14 -16.06
C PHE A 9 10.72 -2.12 -17.19
N GLY A 10 11.34 -2.07 -18.35
CA GLY A 10 11.02 -2.92 -19.52
C GLY A 10 11.14 -4.42 -19.24
N GLY A 11 11.89 -4.81 -18.21
CA GLY A 11 11.94 -6.20 -17.75
C GLY A 11 10.59 -6.78 -17.32
N LEU A 12 9.66 -5.94 -16.88
CA LEU A 12 8.31 -6.37 -16.46
C LEU A 12 7.48 -6.91 -17.63
N ALA A 13 7.71 -6.40 -18.84
CA ALA A 13 7.03 -6.91 -20.03
C ALA A 13 7.41 -8.35 -20.36
N ARG A 14 8.63 -8.79 -19.99
CA ARG A 14 9.05 -10.20 -20.14
C ARG A 14 8.36 -11.12 -19.13
N LEU A 15 8.02 -10.59 -17.94
CA LEU A 15 7.38 -11.36 -16.88
C LEU A 15 5.85 -11.41 -17.03
N TYR A 16 5.24 -10.27 -17.30
CA TYR A 16 3.77 -10.10 -17.29
C TYR A 16 3.16 -9.90 -18.69
N GLY A 17 3.98 -9.91 -19.75
CA GLY A 17 3.59 -9.50 -21.09
C GLY A 17 3.40 -7.98 -21.21
N ALA A 18 3.33 -7.46 -22.44
CA ALA A 18 3.19 -6.02 -22.67
C ALA A 18 1.91 -5.44 -22.04
N LYS A 19 0.77 -6.15 -22.13
CA LYS A 19 -0.50 -5.73 -21.54
C LYS A 19 -0.42 -5.65 -20.01
N GLY A 20 0.21 -6.64 -19.37
CA GLY A 20 0.39 -6.67 -17.92
C GLY A 20 1.30 -5.54 -17.44
N ALA A 21 2.42 -5.31 -18.11
CA ALA A 21 3.34 -4.20 -17.80
C ALA A 21 2.65 -2.83 -17.94
N THR A 22 1.88 -2.62 -19.03
CA THR A 22 1.10 -1.39 -19.22
C THR A 22 0.05 -1.20 -18.12
N ARG A 23 -0.62 -2.28 -17.70
CA ARG A 23 -1.60 -2.21 -16.61
C ARG A 23 -0.94 -1.81 -15.28
N ILE A 24 0.22 -2.38 -14.95
CA ILE A 24 1.00 -2.00 -13.76
C ILE A 24 1.38 -0.52 -13.84
N GLN A 25 1.94 -0.09 -14.96
CA GLN A 25 2.33 1.30 -15.18
C GLN A 25 1.17 2.27 -14.96
N ARG A 26 -0.01 1.96 -15.50
CA ARG A 26 -1.23 2.81 -15.39
C ARG A 26 -1.95 2.68 -14.05
N SER A 27 -1.46 1.88 -13.12
CA SER A 27 -2.11 1.75 -11.81
C SER A 27 -1.81 2.96 -10.92
N HIS A 28 -2.79 3.30 -10.08
CA HIS A 28 -2.59 4.15 -8.92
C HIS A 28 -2.56 3.24 -7.68
N ALA A 29 -1.45 3.23 -6.98
CA ALA A 29 -1.28 2.43 -5.77
C ALA A 29 -1.47 3.31 -4.52
N VAL A 30 -2.34 2.89 -3.61
CA VAL A 30 -2.53 3.50 -2.29
C VAL A 30 -1.92 2.57 -1.26
N VAL A 31 -0.99 3.08 -0.45
CA VAL A 31 -0.39 2.32 0.66
C VAL A 31 -0.74 3.01 1.97
N VAL A 32 -1.50 2.30 2.80
CA VAL A 32 -1.94 2.77 4.12
C VAL A 32 -1.07 2.14 5.20
N GLY A 33 -0.34 2.97 5.93
CA GLY A 33 0.68 2.55 6.88
C GLY A 33 2.04 2.33 6.19
N ILE A 34 3.00 3.25 6.43
CA ILE A 34 4.36 3.22 5.85
C ILE A 34 5.35 2.67 6.89
N GLY A 35 4.96 1.58 7.53
CA GLY A 35 5.76 0.86 8.51
C GLY A 35 6.64 -0.24 7.90
N GLY A 36 6.83 -1.34 8.66
CA GLY A 36 7.70 -2.46 8.28
C GLY A 36 7.25 -3.23 7.05
N VAL A 37 5.95 -3.24 6.73
CA VAL A 37 5.42 -3.84 5.50
C VAL A 37 5.18 -2.77 4.44
N GLY A 38 4.47 -1.70 4.78
CA GLY A 38 4.06 -0.69 3.79
C GLY A 38 5.22 0.04 3.14
N SER A 39 6.33 0.30 3.84
CA SER A 39 7.51 0.93 3.22
C SER A 39 8.14 0.04 2.13
N TRP A 40 8.21 -1.27 2.35
CA TRP A 40 8.67 -2.22 1.34
C TRP A 40 7.66 -2.41 0.21
N THR A 41 6.36 -2.34 0.50
CA THR A 41 5.31 -2.36 -0.51
C THR A 41 5.43 -1.15 -1.44
N ALA A 42 5.59 0.06 -0.89
CA ALA A 42 5.79 1.27 -1.68
C ALA A 42 7.07 1.21 -2.53
N GLU A 43 8.17 0.70 -1.95
CA GLU A 43 9.42 0.42 -2.69
C GLU A 43 9.18 -0.53 -3.87
N ALA A 44 8.45 -1.64 -3.64
CA ALA A 44 8.14 -2.62 -4.67
C ALA A 44 7.30 -2.02 -5.81
N PHE A 45 6.28 -1.21 -5.49
CA PHE A 45 5.50 -0.50 -6.50
C PHE A 45 6.35 0.49 -7.31
N ALA A 46 7.23 1.26 -6.65
CA ALA A 46 8.14 2.17 -7.33
C ALA A 46 9.04 1.41 -8.32
N ARG A 47 9.62 0.29 -7.89
CA ARG A 47 10.48 -0.59 -8.72
C ARG A 47 9.71 -1.36 -9.79
N SER A 48 8.40 -1.44 -9.68
CA SER A 48 7.51 -2.00 -10.69
C SER A 48 6.98 -0.95 -11.68
N GLY A 49 7.47 0.29 -11.63
CA GLY A 49 7.14 1.33 -12.61
C GLY A 49 5.70 1.85 -12.49
N VAL A 50 5.06 1.74 -11.32
CA VAL A 50 3.73 2.33 -11.08
C VAL A 50 3.80 3.84 -11.27
N SER A 51 2.85 4.42 -12.02
CA SER A 51 2.90 5.85 -12.40
C SER A 51 2.40 6.80 -11.31
N GLU A 52 1.58 6.32 -10.38
CA GLU A 52 0.98 7.16 -9.36
C GLU A 52 0.86 6.41 -8.03
N MET A 53 1.22 7.04 -6.93
CA MET A 53 1.07 6.48 -5.58
C MET A 53 0.48 7.50 -4.61
N THR A 54 -0.32 7.02 -3.66
CA THR A 54 -0.72 7.77 -2.46
C THR A 54 -0.21 7.03 -1.23
N LEU A 55 0.55 7.73 -0.40
CA LEU A 55 1.13 7.22 0.85
C LEU A 55 0.41 7.84 2.03
N ILE A 56 -0.08 7.03 2.97
CA ILE A 56 -0.86 7.49 4.12
C ILE A 56 -0.21 6.96 5.40
N ASP A 57 0.31 7.84 6.25
CA ASP A 57 0.88 7.53 7.58
C ASP A 57 1.11 8.83 8.33
N LEU A 58 0.84 8.89 9.63
CA LEU A 58 1.08 10.07 10.48
C LEU A 58 2.41 10.02 11.22
N ASP A 59 3.04 8.86 11.29
CA ASP A 59 4.21 8.66 12.12
C ASP A 59 5.48 9.31 11.54
N HIS A 60 6.42 9.56 12.44
CA HIS A 60 7.78 9.97 12.13
C HIS A 60 8.76 8.81 12.29
N ILE A 61 9.87 8.90 11.58
CA ILE A 61 10.92 7.87 11.61
C ILE A 61 11.69 7.96 12.93
N ALA A 62 11.73 6.81 13.63
CA ALA A 62 12.50 6.66 14.87
C ALA A 62 13.68 5.70 14.66
N PRO A 63 14.75 5.79 15.48
CA PRO A 63 15.89 4.87 15.43
C PRO A 63 15.48 3.38 15.51
N SER A 64 14.45 3.05 16.28
CA SER A 64 13.90 1.70 16.40
C SER A 64 13.26 1.15 15.13
N ASN A 65 13.09 1.95 14.09
CA ASN A 65 12.51 1.52 12.82
C ASN A 65 13.57 0.95 11.84
N VAL A 66 14.86 1.23 12.07
CA VAL A 66 15.97 0.90 11.17
C VAL A 66 16.02 -0.58 10.80
N ASN A 67 15.65 -1.46 11.72
CA ASN A 67 15.75 -2.91 11.53
C ASN A 67 14.72 -3.50 10.56
N ARG A 68 13.70 -2.72 10.12
CA ARG A 68 12.62 -3.26 9.27
C ARG A 68 11.94 -2.28 8.33
N GLN A 69 12.19 -0.98 8.43
CA GLN A 69 11.57 0.05 7.56
C GLN A 69 12.63 0.60 6.61
N ILE A 70 12.40 0.46 5.30
CA ILE A 70 13.44 0.74 4.28
C ILE A 70 13.87 2.20 4.20
N HIS A 71 12.98 3.13 4.54
CA HIS A 71 13.26 4.56 4.53
C HIS A 71 13.92 5.04 5.85
N ALA A 72 13.99 4.18 6.87
CA ALA A 72 14.57 4.53 8.15
C ALA A 72 16.10 4.40 8.12
N THR A 73 16.77 5.52 8.12
CA THR A 73 18.24 5.66 8.13
C THR A 73 18.62 6.79 9.09
N SER A 74 19.89 6.88 9.46
CA SER A 74 20.36 7.98 10.31
C SER A 74 20.08 9.38 9.72
N ALA A 75 20.01 9.49 8.39
CA ALA A 75 19.71 10.73 7.70
C ALA A 75 18.22 11.12 7.70
N THR A 76 17.33 10.18 8.04
CA THR A 76 15.87 10.38 7.95
C THR A 76 15.17 10.38 9.31
N PHE A 77 15.91 10.22 10.42
CA PHE A 77 15.31 10.26 11.76
C PHE A 77 14.58 11.58 12.02
N GLY A 78 13.37 11.49 12.56
CA GLY A 78 12.51 12.63 12.83
C GLY A 78 11.70 13.14 11.63
N GLN A 79 11.94 12.63 10.41
CA GLN A 79 11.12 12.98 9.26
C GLN A 79 9.79 12.21 9.28
N ALA A 80 8.72 12.82 8.73
CA ALA A 80 7.49 12.12 8.47
C ALA A 80 7.74 10.93 7.52
N LYS A 81 7.23 9.74 7.84
CA LYS A 81 7.46 8.52 7.06
C LYS A 81 7.05 8.67 5.59
N VAL A 82 5.90 9.31 5.36
CA VAL A 82 5.37 9.53 4.00
C VAL A 82 6.28 10.43 3.17
N LEU A 83 6.90 11.46 3.78
CA LEU A 83 7.81 12.37 3.08
C LEU A 83 9.13 11.67 2.75
N ALA A 84 9.73 10.98 3.71
CA ALA A 84 10.96 10.22 3.47
C ALA A 84 10.78 9.14 2.40
N MET A 85 9.61 8.48 2.39
CA MET A 85 9.31 7.47 1.38
C MET A 85 9.06 8.08 -0.01
N ARG A 86 8.37 9.22 -0.09
CA ARG A 86 8.21 9.98 -1.34
C ARG A 86 9.57 10.34 -1.95
N ASP A 87 10.46 10.90 -1.14
CA ASP A 87 11.77 11.33 -1.59
C ASP A 87 12.61 10.12 -2.07
N ARG A 88 12.48 8.98 -1.37
CA ARG A 88 13.11 7.72 -1.79
C ARG A 88 12.56 7.22 -3.13
N ILE A 89 11.25 7.26 -3.34
CA ILE A 89 10.60 6.87 -4.60
C ILE A 89 11.11 7.71 -5.77
N ALA A 90 11.34 9.00 -5.56
CA ALA A 90 11.85 9.90 -6.61
C ALA A 90 13.21 9.46 -7.17
N PHE A 91 14.07 8.83 -6.38
CA PHE A 91 15.34 8.25 -6.86
C PHE A 91 15.16 6.95 -7.65
N ILE A 92 14.07 6.22 -7.43
CA ILE A 92 13.80 4.93 -8.08
C ILE A 92 12.99 5.14 -9.37
N ASN A 93 11.91 5.88 -9.26
CA ASN A 93 10.96 6.16 -10.33
C ASN A 93 10.60 7.66 -10.33
N PRO A 94 11.44 8.51 -10.93
CA PRO A 94 11.22 9.96 -10.93
C PRO A 94 9.95 10.39 -11.69
N ALA A 95 9.41 9.53 -12.56
CA ALA A 95 8.16 9.78 -13.28
C ALA A 95 6.91 9.47 -12.44
N CYS A 96 7.05 8.79 -11.29
CA CYS A 96 5.94 8.47 -10.42
C CYS A 96 5.42 9.72 -9.69
N LYS A 97 4.13 9.99 -9.83
CA LYS A 97 3.45 11.03 -9.03
C LYS A 97 3.17 10.47 -7.63
N VAL A 98 3.80 11.04 -6.61
CA VAL A 98 3.59 10.61 -5.23
C VAL A 98 2.80 11.66 -4.47
N HIS A 99 1.60 11.30 -4.04
CA HIS A 99 0.77 12.07 -3.12
C HIS A 99 1.01 11.58 -1.70
N VAL A 100 1.05 12.49 -0.74
CA VAL A 100 1.24 12.17 0.67
C VAL A 100 0.05 12.67 1.48
N ILE A 101 -0.42 11.83 2.38
CA ILE A 101 -1.41 12.17 3.41
C ILE A 101 -0.72 11.91 4.74
N ASP A 102 -0.25 13.00 5.36
CA ASP A 102 0.42 12.98 6.66
C ASP A 102 -0.64 13.01 7.78
N ASP A 103 -1.41 11.92 7.82
CA ASP A 103 -2.49 11.69 8.76
C ASP A 103 -2.71 10.17 8.91
N PHE A 104 -3.38 9.75 9.98
CA PHE A 104 -3.84 8.38 10.09
C PHE A 104 -5.24 8.22 9.47
N LEU A 105 -5.48 7.07 8.87
CA LEU A 105 -6.79 6.77 8.31
C LEU A 105 -7.73 6.25 9.40
N SER A 106 -8.94 6.81 9.43
CA SER A 106 -10.00 6.43 10.35
C SER A 106 -11.34 6.31 9.61
N PRO A 107 -12.36 5.66 10.19
CA PRO A 107 -13.70 5.63 9.57
C PRO A 107 -14.26 7.02 9.27
N GLU A 108 -13.88 8.03 10.06
CA GLU A 108 -14.39 9.38 9.99
C GLU A 108 -13.79 10.18 8.83
N ASN A 109 -12.53 9.93 8.44
CA ASN A 109 -11.84 10.67 7.37
C ASN A 109 -11.60 9.86 6.09
N LEU A 110 -11.94 8.57 6.10
CA LEU A 110 -11.65 7.64 5.00
C LEU A 110 -12.26 8.11 3.67
N GLY A 111 -13.54 8.46 3.66
CA GLY A 111 -14.22 8.96 2.44
C GLY A 111 -13.54 10.23 1.90
N ALA A 112 -13.28 11.22 2.78
CA ALA A 112 -12.59 12.44 2.36
C ALA A 112 -11.19 12.19 1.77
N SER A 113 -10.51 11.13 2.24
CA SER A 113 -9.17 10.77 1.79
C SER A 113 -9.14 9.96 0.49
N LEU A 114 -10.09 9.03 0.31
CA LEU A 114 -10.04 8.06 -0.78
C LEU A 114 -11.03 8.31 -1.93
N ASP A 115 -12.23 8.87 -1.68
CA ASP A 115 -13.21 9.12 -2.73
C ASP A 115 -12.70 10.08 -3.82
N PRO A 116 -11.89 11.12 -3.51
CA PRO A 116 -11.28 11.94 -4.56
C PRO A 116 -10.31 11.18 -5.46
N LEU A 117 -9.73 10.09 -4.98
CA LEU A 117 -8.86 9.24 -5.80
C LEU A 117 -9.67 8.45 -6.83
N LEU A 118 -10.83 7.91 -6.43
CA LEU A 118 -11.77 7.25 -7.34
C LEU A 118 -12.27 8.20 -8.44
N ALA A 119 -12.65 9.41 -8.05
CA ALA A 119 -13.20 10.40 -8.98
C ALA A 119 -12.19 10.86 -10.05
N ARG A 120 -10.88 10.69 -9.81
CA ARG A 120 -9.80 11.08 -10.73
C ARG A 120 -9.27 9.91 -11.58
N LEU A 121 -9.78 8.70 -11.39
CA LEU A 121 -9.32 7.56 -12.20
C LEU A 121 -9.69 7.76 -13.66
N GLY A 122 -8.66 7.75 -14.52
CA GLY A 122 -8.86 7.75 -15.96
C GLY A 122 -9.25 6.36 -16.48
N ASP A 123 -9.73 6.32 -17.72
CA ASP A 123 -10.09 5.08 -18.39
C ASP A 123 -8.92 4.08 -18.40
N GLY A 124 -9.21 2.86 -17.97
CA GLY A 124 -8.23 1.77 -17.91
C GLY A 124 -7.22 1.88 -16.76
N THR A 125 -7.38 2.85 -15.82
CA THR A 125 -6.58 2.94 -14.60
C THR A 125 -7.17 2.02 -13.53
N THR A 126 -6.31 1.30 -12.82
CA THR A 126 -6.69 0.46 -11.67
C THR A 126 -6.26 1.16 -10.39
N LEU A 127 -7.17 1.33 -9.44
CA LEU A 127 -6.83 1.72 -8.08
C LEU A 127 -6.52 0.44 -7.28
N ALA A 128 -5.30 0.33 -6.79
CA ALA A 128 -4.88 -0.76 -5.91
C ALA A 128 -4.59 -0.23 -4.51
N VAL A 129 -5.30 -0.73 -3.51
CA VAL A 129 -5.16 -0.30 -2.11
C VAL A 129 -4.52 -1.43 -1.31
N VAL A 130 -3.38 -1.15 -0.69
CA VAL A 130 -2.72 -2.05 0.26
C VAL A 130 -2.82 -1.46 1.65
N ASP A 131 -3.55 -2.15 2.50
CA ASP A 131 -3.69 -1.81 3.90
C ASP A 131 -2.62 -2.53 4.72
N ALA A 132 -1.55 -1.81 5.04
CA ALA A 132 -0.44 -2.26 5.88
C ALA A 132 -0.42 -1.59 7.27
N CYS A 133 -1.54 -0.95 7.68
CA CYS A 133 -1.67 -0.42 9.04
C CYS A 133 -1.99 -1.54 10.04
N ASP A 134 -1.82 -1.26 11.32
CA ASP A 134 -2.08 -2.19 12.43
C ASP A 134 -3.38 -1.87 13.21
N GLN A 135 -4.09 -0.81 12.84
CA GLN A 135 -5.30 -0.37 13.51
C GLN A 135 -6.54 -1.09 12.97
N VAL A 136 -7.15 -1.96 13.76
CA VAL A 136 -8.33 -2.76 13.37
C VAL A 136 -9.49 -1.90 12.87
N ARG A 137 -9.78 -0.76 13.50
CA ARG A 137 -10.86 0.13 13.06
C ARG A 137 -10.66 0.65 11.64
N ALA A 138 -9.44 1.11 11.33
CA ALA A 138 -9.08 1.56 10.00
C ALA A 138 -9.16 0.42 8.98
N LYS A 139 -8.61 -0.77 9.31
CA LYS A 139 -8.66 -1.96 8.46
C LYS A 139 -10.09 -2.39 8.11
N VAL A 140 -10.98 -2.38 9.09
CA VAL A 140 -12.40 -2.73 8.88
C VAL A 140 -13.08 -1.71 7.98
N ALA A 141 -12.87 -0.41 8.22
CA ALA A 141 -13.44 0.65 7.40
C ALA A 141 -12.92 0.61 5.95
N LEU A 142 -11.61 0.40 5.78
CA LEU A 142 -10.99 0.23 4.46
C LEU A 142 -11.56 -0.96 3.69
N ALA A 143 -11.70 -2.11 4.35
CA ALA A 143 -12.26 -3.30 3.70
C ALA A 143 -13.72 -3.13 3.32
N ALA A 144 -14.52 -2.48 4.18
CA ALA A 144 -15.91 -2.16 3.87
C ALA A 144 -16.01 -1.20 2.69
N TRP A 145 -15.22 -0.14 2.70
CA TRP A 145 -15.14 0.81 1.60
C TRP A 145 -14.68 0.15 0.29
N ALA A 146 -13.65 -0.69 0.35
CA ALA A 146 -13.12 -1.37 -0.82
C ALA A 146 -14.10 -2.37 -1.44
N ARG A 147 -14.95 -3.01 -0.62
CA ARG A 147 -16.02 -3.89 -1.12
C ARG A 147 -17.06 -3.14 -1.95
N ASP A 148 -17.33 -1.90 -1.57
CA ASP A 148 -18.39 -1.09 -2.18
C ASP A 148 -17.86 -0.24 -3.37
N ASN A 149 -16.56 -0.35 -3.68
CA ASN A 149 -15.89 0.42 -4.73
C ASN A 149 -15.09 -0.47 -5.70
N PRO A 150 -14.90 -0.05 -6.96
CA PRO A 150 -14.19 -0.83 -7.98
C PRO A 150 -12.67 -0.76 -7.81
N VAL A 151 -12.15 -1.27 -6.70
CA VAL A 151 -10.73 -1.26 -6.35
C VAL A 151 -10.17 -2.67 -6.13
N THR A 152 -8.88 -2.84 -6.37
CA THR A 152 -8.15 -4.02 -5.91
C THR A 152 -7.70 -3.75 -4.47
N PHE A 153 -8.10 -4.59 -3.52
CA PHE A 153 -7.79 -4.40 -2.12
C PHE A 153 -7.06 -5.60 -1.52
N ILE A 154 -5.98 -5.31 -0.80
CA ILE A 154 -5.22 -6.30 -0.02
C ILE A 154 -5.03 -5.77 1.39
N ALA A 155 -5.54 -6.50 2.38
CA ALA A 155 -5.24 -6.26 3.79
C ALA A 155 -4.08 -7.14 4.25
N VAL A 156 -3.06 -6.52 4.83
CA VAL A 156 -1.92 -7.24 5.40
C VAL A 156 -2.22 -7.64 6.82
N GLY A 157 -1.95 -8.89 7.16
CA GLY A 157 -2.00 -9.39 8.53
C GLY A 157 -0.82 -8.92 9.38
N ALA A 158 -0.77 -9.35 10.65
CA ALA A 158 0.31 -9.04 11.56
C ALA A 158 1.62 -9.76 11.15
N ALA A 159 2.63 -9.00 10.73
CA ALA A 159 3.94 -9.54 10.36
C ALA A 159 4.83 -9.85 11.58
N GLY A 160 4.57 -9.19 12.72
CA GLY A 160 5.36 -9.35 13.95
C GLY A 160 5.43 -10.79 14.46
N GLY A 161 6.63 -11.26 14.83
CA GLY A 161 6.86 -12.60 15.34
C GLY A 161 6.86 -13.75 14.32
N LYS A 162 6.55 -13.48 13.06
CA LYS A 162 6.58 -14.49 11.98
C LYS A 162 8.00 -14.64 11.42
N ARG A 163 8.51 -15.88 11.37
CA ARG A 163 9.91 -16.17 11.01
C ARG A 163 10.09 -16.66 9.58
N LEU A 164 9.03 -17.19 8.97
CA LEU A 164 9.13 -17.91 7.69
C LEU A 164 8.53 -17.04 6.57
N ALA A 165 9.30 -16.07 6.10
CA ALA A 165 8.88 -15.10 5.07
C ALA A 165 8.41 -15.79 3.77
N HIS A 166 9.00 -16.95 3.42
CA HIS A 166 8.62 -17.73 2.24
C HIS A 166 7.23 -18.38 2.35
N ARG A 167 6.58 -18.34 3.52
CA ARG A 167 5.21 -18.82 3.74
C ARG A 167 4.14 -17.71 3.67
N VAL A 168 4.54 -16.51 3.23
CA VAL A 168 3.56 -15.46 2.94
C VAL A 168 2.69 -15.93 1.78
N ASP A 169 1.36 -15.84 1.97
CA ASP A 169 0.37 -16.21 0.98
C ASP A 169 -0.76 -15.17 0.97
N CYS A 170 -1.54 -15.16 -0.10
CA CYS A 170 -2.69 -14.30 -0.28
C CYS A 170 -3.94 -15.18 -0.41
N ALA A 171 -4.90 -14.99 0.48
CA ALA A 171 -6.13 -15.77 0.49
C ALA A 171 -7.32 -14.89 0.93
N ASP A 172 -8.53 -15.38 0.70
CA ASP A 172 -9.73 -14.75 1.24
C ASP A 172 -9.67 -14.67 2.76
N ILE A 173 -10.13 -13.54 3.32
CA ILE A 173 -10.09 -13.29 4.76
C ILE A 173 -10.78 -14.39 5.58
N GLY A 174 -11.81 -15.03 5.02
CA GLY A 174 -12.53 -16.16 5.63
C GLY A 174 -11.66 -17.39 5.85
N LEU A 175 -10.61 -17.57 5.03
CA LEU A 175 -9.71 -18.73 5.04
C LEU A 175 -8.46 -18.52 5.91
N ILE A 176 -8.15 -17.27 6.29
CA ILE A 176 -6.94 -16.96 7.06
C ILE A 176 -7.06 -17.49 8.48
N THR A 177 -6.04 -18.26 8.89
CA THR A 177 -5.89 -18.80 10.25
C THR A 177 -4.59 -18.27 10.89
N HIS A 178 -4.49 -18.36 12.22
CA HIS A 178 -3.28 -18.04 12.99
C HIS A 178 -2.80 -16.58 12.88
N ASP A 179 -3.73 -15.64 12.57
CA ASP A 179 -3.46 -14.21 12.57
C ASP A 179 -4.50 -13.48 13.45
N PRO A 180 -4.13 -13.01 14.64
CA PRO A 180 -5.06 -12.36 15.57
C PRO A 180 -5.63 -11.05 15.01
N LEU A 181 -4.85 -10.28 14.25
CA LEU A 181 -5.28 -9.02 13.65
C LEU A 181 -6.36 -9.28 12.60
N VAL A 182 -6.10 -10.22 11.67
CA VAL A 182 -7.07 -10.63 10.64
C VAL A 182 -8.32 -11.28 11.26
N ALA A 183 -8.16 -12.08 12.33
CA ALA A 183 -9.30 -12.67 13.02
C ALA A 183 -10.22 -11.60 13.64
N GLN A 184 -9.65 -10.56 14.25
CA GLN A 184 -10.41 -9.45 14.80
C GLN A 184 -11.09 -8.62 13.70
N MET A 185 -10.39 -8.34 12.60
CA MET A 185 -10.94 -7.67 11.42
C MET A 185 -12.13 -8.45 10.85
N ARG A 186 -11.99 -9.76 10.63
CA ARG A 186 -13.05 -10.65 10.13
C ARG A 186 -14.28 -10.63 11.06
N TYR A 187 -14.07 -10.72 12.38
CA TYR A 187 -15.15 -10.64 13.35
C TYR A 187 -15.94 -9.33 13.24
N GLN A 188 -15.25 -8.20 13.15
CA GLN A 188 -15.89 -6.88 13.01
C GLN A 188 -16.63 -6.73 11.68
N LEU A 189 -16.05 -7.20 10.58
CA LEU A 189 -16.69 -7.17 9.26
C LEU A 189 -17.99 -7.99 9.24
N ARG A 190 -17.99 -9.18 9.86
CA ARG A 190 -19.21 -9.99 10.00
C ARG A 190 -20.28 -9.31 10.84
N ARG A 191 -19.88 -8.74 11.97
CA ARG A 191 -20.81 -8.13 12.93
C ARG A 191 -21.44 -6.84 12.46
N HIS A 192 -20.69 -6.00 11.74
CA HIS A 192 -21.10 -4.62 11.44
C HIS A 192 -21.30 -4.33 9.96
N HIS A 193 -20.77 -5.16 9.08
CA HIS A 193 -20.79 -4.91 7.64
C HIS A 193 -21.38 -6.08 6.82
N GLY A 194 -21.99 -7.08 7.46
CA GLY A 194 -22.66 -8.17 6.76
C GLY A 194 -21.75 -9.03 5.88
N ALA A 195 -20.43 -9.14 6.22
CA ALA A 195 -19.53 -10.04 5.52
C ALA A 195 -19.86 -11.49 5.83
N ALA A 196 -19.63 -12.39 4.86
CA ALA A 196 -19.87 -13.84 4.97
C ALA A 196 -18.86 -14.53 5.91
#